data_820e74b315f06334df2c24cffa2d46f6
#
_entry.id   820e74b315f06334df2c24cffa2d46f6
#
_cell.length_a   1.000
_cell.length_b   1.000
_cell.length_c   1.000
_cell.angle_alpha   90.00
_cell.angle_beta   90.00
_cell.angle_gamma   90.00
#
_symmetry.space_group_name_H-M   'P 1'
#
loop_
_entity.id
_entity.type
_entity.pdbx_description
1 polymer ?
#
loop_
_entity_poly.entity_id
_entity_poly.type
_entity_poly.pdbx_seq_one_letter_code
_entity_poly.pdbx_strand_id
1 'polypeptide(L)'
;VAKLGSSYFKPHGIDIESNTEYLHRSQDLFLNIDLIEEAIQKGRKISLAYCQPDVDKRLHINLGPDHKERKYVFNPFQLVMNRGHYYLVGNHENYDDMSTLRVDRIAHITVLNERRKPLREIKGYQQQRTFNVSQYVKEHIYMFGGESITVTFKAKRYIVNQILEIGRA
;
A
#
# COMPACT_ATOMS: atom_id res chain seq x y z
N VAL A 1 -16.01 29.23 -14.39
CA VAL A 1 -15.15 28.14 -13.92
C VAL A 1 -13.93 28.15 -14.84
N ALA A 2 -12.80 28.70 -14.37
CA ALA A 2 -11.57 28.84 -15.12
C ALA A 2 -10.88 27.48 -15.25
N LYS A 3 -10.64 27.01 -16.49
CA LYS A 3 -9.75 25.90 -16.80
C LYS A 3 -8.31 26.33 -16.50
N LEU A 4 -7.74 25.84 -15.43
CA LEU A 4 -6.29 25.85 -15.20
C LEU A 4 -5.65 24.74 -16.05
N GLY A 5 -5.52 24.99 -17.34
CA GLY A 5 -4.69 24.19 -18.23
C GLY A 5 -3.30 24.77 -18.23
N SER A 6 -2.37 24.19 -17.51
CA SER A 6 -0.96 24.51 -17.61
C SER A 6 -0.46 24.15 -19.00
N SER A 7 -0.14 25.17 -19.82
CA SER A 7 0.43 25.01 -21.17
C SER A 7 1.89 24.53 -21.18
N TYR A 8 2.46 24.23 -20.01
CA TYR A 8 3.87 23.82 -19.83
C TYR A 8 4.15 22.33 -19.98
N PHE A 9 3.12 21.47 -20.01
CA PHE A 9 3.28 20.04 -20.25
C PHE A 9 2.60 19.63 -21.55
N LYS A 10 3.18 20.04 -22.68
CA LYS A 10 2.97 19.31 -23.92
C LYS A 10 4.10 18.32 -24.07
N PRO A 11 3.87 17.01 -23.92
CA PRO A 11 4.89 16.02 -24.23
C PRO A 11 5.17 16.09 -25.72
N HIS A 12 6.38 16.51 -26.09
CA HIS A 12 6.86 16.42 -27.44
C HIS A 12 7.11 14.93 -27.75
N GLY A 13 6.26 14.35 -28.58
CA GLY A 13 6.61 13.14 -29.36
C GLY A 13 6.86 11.85 -28.59
N ILE A 14 6.23 11.66 -27.43
CA ILE A 14 6.09 10.32 -26.83
C ILE A 14 4.70 9.85 -27.24
N ASP A 15 4.64 8.94 -28.20
CA ASP A 15 3.45 8.13 -28.42
C ASP A 15 3.28 7.26 -27.18
N ILE A 16 2.53 7.78 -26.21
CA ILE A 16 2.00 6.97 -25.15
C ILE A 16 0.89 6.15 -25.80
N GLU A 17 1.20 4.94 -26.22
CA GLU A 17 0.15 3.92 -26.37
C GLU A 17 -0.49 3.80 -24.98
N SER A 18 -1.52 4.61 -24.76
CA SER A 18 -2.33 4.54 -23.57
C SER A 18 -3.11 3.25 -23.65
N ASN A 19 -2.55 2.20 -23.05
CA ASN A 19 -3.28 0.99 -22.76
C ASN A 19 -4.49 1.43 -21.93
N THR A 20 -5.69 1.33 -22.49
CA THR A 20 -6.95 1.77 -21.84
C THR A 20 -7.13 1.10 -20.47
N GLU A 21 -6.59 -0.09 -20.26
CA GLU A 21 -6.50 -0.74 -18.95
C GLU A 21 -5.67 0.07 -17.94
N TYR A 22 -4.65 0.80 -18.38
CA TYR A 22 -3.83 1.67 -17.50
C TYR A 22 -4.57 2.92 -17.05
N LEU A 23 -5.41 3.49 -17.90
CA LEU A 23 -6.22 4.69 -17.57
C LEU A 23 -7.32 4.36 -16.57
N HIS A 24 -8.00 3.23 -16.71
CA HIS A 24 -8.98 2.77 -15.72
C HIS A 24 -8.31 2.48 -14.37
N ARG A 25 -7.15 1.82 -14.35
CA ARG A 25 -6.38 1.58 -13.11
C ARG A 25 -5.94 2.85 -12.40
N SER A 26 -5.57 3.89 -13.14
CA SER A 26 -5.16 5.15 -12.50
C SER A 26 -6.33 5.87 -11.85
N GLN A 27 -7.51 5.83 -12.45
CA GLN A 27 -8.73 6.41 -11.85
C GLN A 27 -9.14 5.65 -10.59
N ASP A 28 -9.13 4.33 -10.62
CA ASP A 28 -9.40 3.49 -9.45
C ASP A 28 -8.38 3.72 -8.33
N LEU A 29 -7.10 3.92 -8.69
CA LEU A 29 -6.05 4.19 -7.72
C LEU A 29 -6.30 5.49 -6.94
N PHE A 30 -6.63 6.60 -7.61
CA PHE A 30 -6.91 7.87 -6.95
C PHE A 30 -8.16 7.80 -6.09
N LEU A 31 -9.22 7.17 -6.60
CA LEU A 31 -10.44 6.96 -5.82
C LEU A 31 -10.16 6.12 -4.57
N ASN A 32 -9.36 5.06 -4.69
CA ASN A 32 -8.96 4.24 -3.55
C ASN A 32 -8.16 5.05 -2.52
N ILE A 33 -7.23 5.91 -2.97
CA ILE A 33 -6.47 6.80 -2.09
C ILE A 33 -7.42 7.73 -1.32
N ASP A 34 -8.36 8.39 -2.00
CA ASP A 34 -9.31 9.33 -1.37
C ASP A 34 -10.16 8.62 -0.31
N LEU A 35 -10.70 7.44 -0.62
CA LEU A 35 -11.50 6.66 0.33
C LEU A 35 -10.67 6.15 1.53
N ILE A 36 -9.42 5.76 1.29
CA ILE A 36 -8.51 5.36 2.36
C ILE A 36 -8.17 6.55 3.27
N GLU A 37 -7.86 7.72 2.70
CA GLU A 37 -7.59 8.93 3.47
C GLU A 37 -8.80 9.35 4.30
N GLU A 38 -10.00 9.32 3.71
CA GLU A 38 -11.25 9.56 4.43
C GLU A 38 -11.40 8.62 5.63
N ALA A 39 -11.16 7.31 5.43
CA ALA A 39 -11.25 6.32 6.50
C ALA A 39 -10.22 6.55 7.60
N ILE A 40 -8.97 6.89 7.24
CA ILE A 40 -7.90 7.21 8.20
C ILE A 40 -8.28 8.44 9.04
N GLN A 41 -8.70 9.52 8.39
CA GLN A 41 -9.08 10.78 9.06
C GLN A 41 -10.27 10.59 9.99
N LYS A 42 -11.28 9.82 9.57
CA LYS A 42 -12.48 9.53 10.39
C LYS A 42 -12.27 8.41 11.41
N GLY A 43 -11.10 7.75 11.41
CA GLY A 43 -10.83 6.61 12.28
C GLY A 43 -11.78 5.44 12.03
N ARG A 44 -12.12 5.15 10.77
CA ARG A 44 -13.06 4.11 10.35
C ARG A 44 -12.35 2.92 9.77
N LYS A 45 -13.00 1.74 9.86
CA LYS A 45 -12.61 0.55 9.11
C LYS A 45 -12.96 0.69 7.64
N ILE A 46 -12.32 -0.09 6.81
CA ILE A 46 -12.67 -0.28 5.40
C ILE A 46 -12.94 -1.74 5.11
N SER A 47 -13.85 -1.99 4.17
CA SER A 47 -14.00 -3.29 3.51
C SER A 47 -13.40 -3.18 2.12
N LEU A 48 -12.65 -4.18 1.68
CA LEU A 48 -12.01 -4.18 0.38
C LEU A 48 -11.90 -5.60 -0.19
N ALA A 49 -11.77 -5.73 -1.51
CA ALA A 49 -11.22 -6.90 -2.18
C ALA A 49 -9.75 -6.66 -2.50
N TYR A 50 -8.96 -7.72 -2.61
CA TYR A 50 -7.55 -7.62 -2.92
C TYR A 50 -7.19 -8.51 -4.11
N CYS A 51 -6.40 -7.95 -5.04
CA CYS A 51 -5.98 -8.63 -6.23
C CYS A 51 -4.54 -9.12 -6.10
N GLN A 52 -4.27 -10.27 -6.68
CA GLN A 52 -2.91 -10.81 -6.81
C GLN A 52 -2.57 -11.05 -8.28
N PRO A 53 -1.30 -10.87 -8.67
CA PRO A 53 -0.85 -11.23 -10.01
C PRO A 53 -0.85 -12.75 -10.16
N ASP A 54 -1.28 -13.23 -11.32
CA ASP A 54 -1.23 -14.65 -11.70
C ASP A 54 -0.24 -14.86 -12.86
N VAL A 55 -0.11 -16.09 -13.31
CA VAL A 55 0.81 -16.52 -14.38
C VAL A 55 0.55 -15.83 -15.73
N ASP A 56 -0.67 -15.38 -15.97
CA ASP A 56 -1.05 -14.56 -17.13
C ASP A 56 -0.60 -13.10 -17.04
N LYS A 57 0.13 -12.73 -15.96
CA LYS A 57 0.58 -11.36 -15.62
C LYS A 57 -0.55 -10.34 -15.39
N ARG A 58 -1.78 -10.81 -15.21
CA ARG A 58 -2.94 -9.97 -14.86
C ARG A 58 -3.22 -10.04 -13.37
N LEU A 59 -3.93 -9.03 -12.87
CA LEU A 59 -4.41 -9.01 -11.49
C LEU A 59 -5.76 -9.71 -11.41
N HIS A 60 -5.84 -10.70 -10.55
CA HIS A 60 -7.08 -11.43 -10.25
C HIS A 60 -7.51 -11.18 -8.82
N ILE A 61 -8.81 -10.97 -8.62
CA ILE A 61 -9.39 -10.81 -7.28
C ILE A 61 -9.26 -12.13 -6.52
N ASN A 62 -8.82 -12.05 -5.28
CA ASN A 62 -8.77 -13.22 -4.40
C ASN A 62 -10.17 -13.76 -4.16
N LEU A 63 -10.34 -15.06 -4.35
CA LEU A 63 -11.60 -15.76 -4.11
C LEU A 63 -11.59 -16.45 -2.74
N GLY A 64 -12.76 -16.54 -2.13
CA GLY A 64 -13.02 -17.34 -0.96
C GLY A 64 -13.20 -18.83 -1.28
N PRO A 65 -13.39 -19.68 -0.26
CA PRO A 65 -13.66 -21.11 -0.45
C PRO A 65 -14.93 -21.41 -1.26
N ASP A 66 -15.86 -20.45 -1.30
CA ASP A 66 -17.12 -20.50 -2.05
C ASP A 66 -16.98 -19.99 -3.49
N HIS A 67 -15.76 -19.78 -3.98
CA HIS A 67 -15.42 -19.19 -5.28
C HIS A 67 -16.01 -17.80 -5.52
N LYS A 68 -16.47 -17.10 -4.46
CA LYS A 68 -16.88 -15.71 -4.53
C LYS A 68 -15.73 -14.78 -4.13
N GLU A 69 -15.87 -13.52 -4.49
CA GLU A 69 -14.94 -12.47 -4.10
C GLU A 69 -14.70 -12.47 -2.58
N ARG A 70 -13.44 -12.60 -2.18
CA ARG A 70 -13.04 -12.55 -0.77
C ARG A 70 -12.97 -11.09 -0.31
N LYS A 71 -13.86 -10.71 0.60
CA LYS A 71 -13.84 -9.41 1.26
C LYS A 71 -12.99 -9.44 2.51
N TYR A 72 -12.20 -8.39 2.67
CA TYR A 72 -11.34 -8.19 3.84
C TYR A 72 -11.81 -6.95 4.59
N VAL A 73 -11.91 -7.05 5.91
CA VAL A 73 -12.08 -5.88 6.78
C VAL A 73 -10.72 -5.46 7.28
N PHE A 74 -10.39 -4.19 7.11
CA PHE A 74 -9.08 -3.65 7.37
C PHE A 74 -9.16 -2.36 8.20
N ASN A 75 -8.23 -2.20 9.13
CA ASN A 75 -8.07 -1.04 10.00
C ASN A 75 -6.95 -0.16 9.42
N PRO A 76 -7.27 0.92 8.68
CA PRO A 76 -6.26 1.74 8.01
C PRO A 76 -5.59 2.68 9.02
N PHE A 77 -4.26 2.77 9.01
CA PHE A 77 -3.51 3.69 9.85
C PHE A 77 -2.79 4.77 9.07
N GLN A 78 -2.16 4.41 7.95
CA GLN A 78 -1.35 5.34 7.18
C GLN A 78 -1.26 4.95 5.70
N LEU A 79 -1.23 5.96 4.82
CA LEU A 79 -0.77 5.82 3.44
C LEU A 79 0.71 6.17 3.35
N VAL A 80 1.46 5.37 2.61
CA VAL A 80 2.90 5.54 2.39
C VAL A 80 3.21 5.39 0.91
N MET A 81 4.01 6.31 0.36
CA MET A 81 4.56 6.14 -0.97
C MET A 81 6.01 5.61 -0.83
N ASN A 82 6.28 4.48 -1.46
CA ASN A 82 7.62 3.89 -1.50
C ASN A 82 7.89 3.33 -2.90
N ARG A 83 9.02 3.72 -3.51
CA ARG A 83 9.46 3.24 -4.83
C ARG A 83 8.39 3.39 -5.92
N GLY A 84 7.67 4.51 -5.95
CA GLY A 84 6.65 4.79 -6.96
C GLY A 84 5.33 4.07 -6.78
N HIS A 85 5.13 3.34 -5.68
CA HIS A 85 3.88 2.68 -5.34
C HIS A 85 3.29 3.23 -4.04
N TYR A 86 1.97 3.32 -4.00
CA TYR A 86 1.25 3.63 -2.78
C TYR A 86 0.95 2.35 -1.99
N TYR A 87 1.17 2.42 -0.69
CA TYR A 87 0.93 1.35 0.26
C TYR A 87 0.01 1.82 1.38
N LEU A 88 -0.97 1.01 1.69
CA LEU A 88 -1.80 1.17 2.87
C LEU A 88 -1.19 0.34 4.00
N VAL A 89 -0.76 1.01 5.06
CA VAL A 89 -0.32 0.36 6.30
C VAL A 89 -1.50 0.31 7.26
N GLY A 90 -1.77 -0.86 7.79
CA GLY A 90 -2.90 -1.09 8.67
C GLY A 90 -2.91 -2.51 9.24
N ASN A 91 -4.06 -2.95 9.70
CA ASN A 91 -4.23 -4.26 10.31
C ASN A 91 -5.48 -4.94 9.76
N HIS A 92 -5.36 -6.21 9.41
CA HIS A 92 -6.54 -7.03 9.11
C HIS A 92 -7.35 -7.28 10.37
N GLU A 93 -8.67 -7.20 10.29
CA GLU A 93 -9.55 -7.35 11.45
C GLU A 93 -9.32 -8.65 12.24
N ASN A 94 -9.01 -9.73 11.53
CA ASN A 94 -8.87 -11.07 12.12
C ASN A 94 -7.45 -11.39 12.61
N TYR A 95 -6.52 -10.44 12.51
CA TYR A 95 -5.11 -10.64 12.91
C TYR A 95 -4.67 -9.56 13.89
N ASP A 96 -3.59 -9.82 14.60
CA ASP A 96 -3.04 -8.89 15.59
C ASP A 96 -1.86 -8.10 15.05
N ASP A 97 -1.27 -8.52 13.94
CA ASP A 97 -0.06 -7.92 13.38
C ASP A 97 -0.39 -6.76 12.42
N MET A 98 0.56 -5.83 12.29
CA MET A 98 0.53 -4.81 11.25
C MET A 98 0.75 -5.45 9.88
N SER A 99 0.05 -4.97 8.88
CA SER A 99 0.10 -5.45 7.50
C SER A 99 0.19 -4.31 6.52
N THR A 100 0.72 -4.58 5.34
CA THR A 100 0.84 -3.60 4.26
C THR A 100 0.18 -4.13 2.99
N LEU A 101 -0.68 -3.31 2.39
CA LEU A 101 -1.35 -3.61 1.13
C LEU A 101 -0.95 -2.61 0.06
N ARG A 102 -0.65 -3.06 -1.14
CA ARG A 102 -0.46 -2.17 -2.31
C ARG A 102 -1.81 -1.62 -2.74
N VAL A 103 -1.91 -0.29 -2.84
CA VAL A 103 -3.18 0.38 -3.14
C VAL A 103 -3.65 0.10 -4.57
N ASP A 104 -2.74 -0.07 -5.52
CA ASP A 104 -3.04 -0.45 -6.92
C ASP A 104 -3.57 -1.88 -7.09
N ARG A 105 -3.59 -2.67 -6.00
CA ARG A 105 -4.16 -4.02 -5.95
C ARG A 105 -5.47 -4.08 -5.16
N ILE A 106 -5.91 -2.96 -4.61
CA ILE A 106 -7.18 -2.86 -3.89
C ILE A 106 -8.31 -2.64 -4.88
N ALA A 107 -9.38 -3.40 -4.72
CA ALA A 107 -10.62 -3.25 -5.47
C ALA A 107 -11.82 -3.17 -4.51
N HIS A 108 -12.94 -2.63 -4.99
CA HIS A 108 -14.24 -2.60 -4.30
C HIS A 108 -14.17 -2.08 -2.86
N ILE A 109 -13.41 -0.98 -2.65
CA ILE A 109 -13.24 -0.38 -1.33
C ILE A 109 -14.54 0.29 -0.86
N THR A 110 -14.84 0.15 0.42
CA THR A 110 -15.98 0.80 1.08
C THR A 110 -15.57 1.22 2.50
N VAL A 111 -15.83 2.48 2.86
CA VAL A 111 -15.62 2.98 4.23
C VAL A 111 -16.79 2.49 5.09
N LEU A 112 -16.47 1.79 6.19
CA LEU A 112 -17.47 1.25 7.11
C LEU A 112 -17.83 2.26 8.22
N ASN A 113 -19.02 2.11 8.82
CA ASN A 113 -19.42 2.93 9.96
C ASN A 113 -18.74 2.53 11.28
N GLU A 114 -17.98 1.44 11.27
CA GLU A 114 -17.28 0.93 12.44
C GLU A 114 -15.98 1.70 12.68
N ARG A 115 -15.66 1.94 13.96
CA ARG A 115 -14.36 2.51 14.33
C ARG A 115 -13.26 1.48 14.14
N ARG A 116 -12.11 1.93 13.60
CA ARG A 116 -10.91 1.07 13.51
C ARG A 116 -10.39 0.71 14.90
N LYS A 117 -9.67 -0.39 15.00
CA LYS A 117 -8.92 -0.76 16.20
C LYS A 117 -7.94 0.37 16.58
N PRO A 118 -7.81 0.71 17.87
CA PRO A 118 -6.76 1.63 18.30
C PRO A 118 -5.38 0.97 18.14
N LEU A 119 -4.36 1.78 17.87
CA LEU A 119 -3.00 1.30 17.60
C LEU A 119 -2.44 0.42 18.74
N ARG A 120 -2.81 0.71 19.99
CA ARG A 120 -2.41 -0.06 21.19
C ARG A 120 -2.89 -1.53 21.20
N GLU A 121 -3.89 -1.87 20.39
CA GLU A 121 -4.39 -3.24 20.25
C GLU A 121 -3.63 -4.04 19.20
N ILE A 122 -2.71 -3.38 18.47
CA ILE A 122 -1.89 -4.03 17.44
C ILE A 122 -0.59 -4.51 18.08
N LYS A 123 -0.23 -5.76 17.80
CA LYS A 123 1.01 -6.36 18.29
C LYS A 123 2.24 -5.55 17.90
N GLY A 124 3.12 -5.27 18.85
CA GLY A 124 4.31 -4.43 18.66
C GLY A 124 4.08 -2.93 18.79
N TYR A 125 2.81 -2.47 18.94
CA TYR A 125 2.47 -1.04 19.00
C TYR A 125 1.76 -0.62 20.31
N GLN A 126 1.71 -1.51 21.31
CA GLN A 126 0.93 -1.32 22.55
C GLN A 126 1.33 -0.06 23.33
N GLN A 127 2.60 0.34 23.26
CA GLN A 127 3.12 1.52 23.97
C GLN A 127 3.12 2.79 23.11
N GLN A 128 2.76 2.69 21.82
CA GLN A 128 2.77 3.81 20.91
C GLN A 128 1.42 4.53 20.89
N ARG A 129 1.45 5.86 21.00
CA ARG A 129 0.25 6.71 20.89
C ARG A 129 -0.08 7.04 19.43
N THR A 130 0.96 7.18 18.62
CA THR A 130 0.86 7.54 17.19
C THR A 130 1.72 6.60 16.36
N PHE A 131 1.29 6.34 15.14
CA PHE A 131 2.05 5.51 14.20
C PHE A 131 3.28 6.27 13.68
N ASN A 132 4.47 5.69 13.86
CA ASN A 132 5.73 6.28 13.38
C ASN A 132 6.04 5.75 11.98
N VAL A 133 5.61 6.50 10.97
CA VAL A 133 5.80 6.16 9.55
C VAL A 133 7.28 6.01 9.19
N SER A 134 8.13 6.95 9.63
CA SER A 134 9.55 6.95 9.28
C SER A 134 10.28 5.73 9.80
N GLN A 135 9.97 5.30 11.01
CA GLN A 135 10.52 4.07 11.57
C GLN A 135 10.00 2.85 10.81
N TYR A 136 8.68 2.78 10.57
CA TYR A 136 8.06 1.67 9.85
C TYR A 136 8.69 1.44 8.47
N VAL A 137 8.87 2.51 7.68
CA VAL A 137 9.47 2.42 6.34
C VAL A 137 10.94 1.97 6.40
N LYS A 138 11.69 2.39 7.41
CA LYS A 138 13.09 1.95 7.60
C LYS A 138 13.20 0.46 7.94
N GLU A 139 12.27 -0.04 8.73
CA GLU A 139 12.22 -1.45 9.16
C GLU A 139 11.65 -2.37 8.07
N HIS A 140 10.81 -1.83 7.18
CA HIS A 140 10.09 -2.59 6.15
C HIS A 140 10.44 -2.08 4.74
N ILE A 141 11.71 -2.19 4.34
CA ILE A 141 12.26 -1.63 3.09
C ILE A 141 11.44 -2.04 1.85
N TYR A 142 10.94 -3.26 1.81
CA TYR A 142 10.10 -3.77 0.73
C TYR A 142 8.61 -3.74 1.05
N MET A 143 8.22 -3.07 2.14
CA MET A 143 6.83 -3.00 2.62
C MET A 143 6.21 -4.37 2.91
N PHE A 144 7.02 -5.35 3.28
CA PHE A 144 6.59 -6.63 3.83
C PHE A 144 6.67 -6.59 5.35
N GLY A 145 5.65 -7.14 6.02
CA GLY A 145 5.65 -7.32 7.46
C GLY A 145 6.59 -8.47 7.89
N GLY A 146 7.11 -8.38 9.11
CA GLY A 146 7.98 -9.40 9.71
C GLY A 146 8.75 -8.87 10.90
N GLU A 147 9.46 -9.75 11.58
CA GLU A 147 10.37 -9.36 12.67
C GLU A 147 11.66 -8.79 12.08
N SER A 148 12.11 -7.66 12.63
CA SER A 148 13.39 -7.06 12.23
C SER A 148 14.54 -7.85 12.85
N ILE A 149 15.44 -8.34 12.02
CA ILE A 149 16.67 -9.02 12.44
C ILE A 149 17.91 -8.22 11.99
N THR A 150 18.93 -8.22 12.83
CA THR A 150 20.21 -7.64 12.44
C THR A 150 21.08 -8.72 11.83
N VAL A 151 21.50 -8.51 10.58
CA VAL A 151 22.41 -9.40 9.89
C VAL A 151 23.75 -8.72 9.71
N THR A 152 24.81 -9.34 10.21
CA THR A 152 26.19 -8.88 10.00
C THR A 152 26.88 -9.80 9.00
N PHE A 153 27.42 -9.23 7.94
CA PHE A 153 28.20 -9.99 6.96
C PHE A 153 29.51 -9.29 6.60
N LYS A 154 30.48 -10.08 6.19
CA LYS A 154 31.80 -9.60 5.74
C LYS A 154 31.80 -9.57 4.21
N ALA A 155 32.11 -8.43 3.65
CA ALA A 155 32.11 -8.22 2.21
C ALA A 155 33.46 -7.70 1.71
N LYS A 156 33.83 -8.05 0.47
CA LYS A 156 34.99 -7.47 -0.20
C LYS A 156 34.68 -6.03 -0.64
N ARG A 157 35.67 -5.14 -0.60
CA ARG A 157 35.49 -3.70 -0.85
C ARG A 157 34.82 -3.38 -2.19
N TYR A 158 35.05 -4.16 -3.23
CA TYR A 158 34.51 -3.89 -4.56
C TYR A 158 33.00 -4.16 -4.70
N ILE A 159 32.39 -4.90 -3.75
CA ILE A 159 30.92 -5.14 -3.76
C ILE A 159 30.17 -4.25 -2.76
N VAL A 160 30.87 -3.36 -2.02
CA VAL A 160 30.24 -2.52 -1.00
C VAL A 160 29.15 -1.62 -1.59
N ASN A 161 29.35 -1.07 -2.79
CA ASN A 161 28.35 -0.23 -3.44
C ASN A 161 27.06 -0.99 -3.72
N GLN A 162 27.14 -2.23 -4.22
CA GLN A 162 25.97 -3.07 -4.47
C GLN A 162 25.21 -3.39 -3.19
N ILE A 163 25.94 -3.63 -2.09
CA ILE A 163 25.35 -3.88 -0.77
C ILE A 163 24.65 -2.65 -0.23
N LEU A 164 25.27 -1.46 -0.38
CA LEU A 164 24.69 -0.19 0.05
C LEU A 164 23.43 0.16 -0.76
N GLU A 165 23.38 -0.19 -2.03
CA GLU A 165 22.19 -0.03 -2.87
C GLU A 165 21.04 -0.92 -2.40
N ILE A 166 21.32 -2.18 -2.05
CA ILE A 166 20.32 -3.11 -1.47
C ILE A 166 19.82 -2.58 -0.12
N GLY A 167 20.69 -2.06 0.74
CA GLY A 167 20.35 -1.54 2.06
C GLY A 167 19.69 -0.16 2.06
N ARG A 168 19.77 0.59 0.95
CA ARG A 168 19.08 1.89 0.75
C ARG A 168 17.78 1.74 -0.04
N ALA A 169 17.53 0.57 -0.47
CA ALA A 169 16.40 0.25 -1.31
C ALA A 169 15.12 0.13 -0.50
#